data_253960a2b0f5fed04fd9d13116c8f57c
#
_entry.id   253960a2b0f5fed04fd9d13116c8f57c
#
_cell.length_a   1.000
_cell.length_b   1.000
_cell.length_c   1.000
_cell.angle_alpha   90.00
_cell.angle_beta   90.00
_cell.angle_gamma   90.00
#
_symmetry.space_group_name_H-M   'P 1'
#
loop_
_entity.id
_entity.type
_entity.pdbx_description
1 polymer ?
#
loop_
_entity_poly.entity_id
_entity_poly.type
_entity_poly.pdbx_seq_one_letter_code
_entity_poly.pdbx_strand_id
1 'polypeptide(L)'
;MIDKIQDKKEISKKLKERAIFEGFAVAGIASISGSSRIKLRTNALERWLSNNYHAEMKWMESEKRKNIGLLFEDAKSVLSVGFTYINSQNNNNNFLKVAKFSQGEDYHKVIHKKLKNIGKWINLEIPDCKWKICVDTSPLLEKAWAEEAGIGWIGKNSNLISKKNGSWF
;
A
#
# COMPACT_ATOMS: atom_id res chain seq x y z
N MET A 1 -22.19 -3.70 -21.58
CA MET A 1 -21.27 -2.70 -20.94
C MET A 1 -21.61 -2.52 -19.44
N ILE A 2 -22.88 -2.50 -19.07
CA ILE A 2 -23.35 -2.38 -17.66
C ILE A 2 -22.89 -3.58 -16.83
N ASP A 3 -23.00 -4.81 -17.34
CA ASP A 3 -22.60 -6.05 -16.63
C ASP A 3 -21.14 -6.05 -16.23
N LYS A 4 -20.21 -5.64 -17.13
CA LYS A 4 -18.76 -5.57 -16.83
C LYS A 4 -18.39 -4.55 -15.76
N ILE A 5 -19.21 -3.51 -15.56
CA ILE A 5 -18.99 -2.50 -14.50
C ILE A 5 -19.52 -3.03 -13.18
N GLN A 6 -20.64 -3.75 -13.20
CA GLN A 6 -21.21 -4.40 -12.03
C GLN A 6 -20.26 -5.47 -11.48
N ASP A 7 -19.71 -6.32 -12.36
CA ASP A 7 -18.70 -7.33 -12.02
C ASP A 7 -17.45 -6.71 -11.39
N LYS A 8 -16.96 -5.58 -11.93
CA LYS A 8 -15.78 -4.89 -11.35
C LYS A 8 -16.04 -4.32 -9.96
N LYS A 9 -17.24 -3.81 -9.70
CA LYS A 9 -17.61 -3.30 -8.37
C LYS A 9 -17.72 -4.45 -7.37
N GLU A 10 -18.33 -5.55 -7.77
CA GLU A 10 -18.50 -6.72 -6.93
C GLU A 10 -17.16 -7.35 -6.57
N ILE A 11 -16.30 -7.61 -7.55
CA ILE A 11 -14.97 -8.17 -7.28
C ILE A 11 -14.11 -7.23 -6.42
N SER A 12 -14.23 -5.92 -6.62
CA SER A 12 -13.51 -4.94 -5.78
C SER A 12 -14.01 -4.96 -4.34
N LYS A 13 -15.30 -5.20 -4.11
CA LYS A 13 -15.87 -5.36 -2.78
C LYS A 13 -15.34 -6.64 -2.14
N LYS A 14 -15.47 -7.78 -2.81
CA LYS A 14 -14.98 -9.09 -2.34
C LYS A 14 -13.47 -9.06 -2.02
N LEU A 15 -12.67 -8.38 -2.85
CA LEU A 15 -11.23 -8.25 -2.65
C LEU A 15 -10.88 -7.46 -1.38
N LYS A 16 -11.60 -6.39 -1.09
CA LYS A 16 -11.46 -5.64 0.17
C LYS A 16 -11.90 -6.47 1.38
N GLU A 17 -13.01 -7.18 1.28
CA GLU A 17 -13.49 -8.09 2.33
C GLU A 17 -12.49 -9.21 2.58
N ARG A 18 -11.90 -9.77 1.51
CA ARG A 18 -10.83 -10.75 1.63
C ARG A 18 -9.60 -10.18 2.35
N ALA A 19 -9.20 -8.95 2.08
CA ALA A 19 -8.09 -8.32 2.79
C ALA A 19 -8.37 -8.18 4.30
N ILE A 20 -9.58 -7.78 4.67
CA ILE A 20 -10.00 -7.71 6.07
C ILE A 20 -9.99 -9.11 6.71
N PHE A 21 -10.46 -10.13 6.01
CA PHE A 21 -10.43 -11.53 6.48
C PHE A 21 -8.99 -12.02 6.73
N GLU A 22 -8.02 -11.62 5.90
CA GLU A 22 -6.60 -11.93 6.12
C GLU A 22 -5.99 -11.13 7.30
N GLY A 23 -6.77 -10.27 7.95
CA GLY A 23 -6.39 -9.54 9.15
C GLY A 23 -5.75 -8.17 8.89
N PHE A 24 -5.97 -7.58 7.72
CA PHE A 24 -5.67 -6.15 7.50
C PHE A 24 -6.74 -5.28 8.16
N ALA A 25 -6.35 -4.16 8.72
CA ALA A 25 -7.27 -3.24 9.40
C ALA A 25 -8.07 -2.38 8.42
N VAL A 26 -7.53 -2.18 7.24
CA VAL A 26 -8.12 -1.36 6.18
C VAL A 26 -7.63 -1.82 4.81
N ALA A 27 -8.50 -1.69 3.81
CA ALA A 27 -8.18 -1.98 2.42
C ALA A 27 -8.88 -0.99 1.49
N GLY A 28 -8.17 -0.57 0.46
CA GLY A 28 -8.68 0.32 -0.59
C GLY A 28 -8.15 -0.07 -1.96
N ILE A 29 -8.86 0.30 -3.01
CA ILE A 29 -8.45 0.00 -4.39
C ILE A 29 -8.44 1.29 -5.18
N ALA A 30 -7.33 1.55 -5.87
CA ALA A 30 -7.15 2.65 -6.80
C ALA A 30 -6.98 2.13 -8.23
N SER A 31 -7.58 2.82 -9.21
CA SER A 31 -7.28 2.62 -10.62
C SER A 31 -5.95 3.28 -10.96
N ILE A 32 -5.18 2.67 -11.86
CA ILE A 32 -3.93 3.28 -12.35
C ILE A 32 -4.22 4.43 -13.30
N SER A 33 -5.31 4.37 -14.04
CA SER A 33 -5.68 5.41 -15.00
C SER A 33 -6.36 6.59 -14.30
N GLY A 34 -5.90 7.81 -14.61
CA GLY A 34 -6.61 9.04 -14.27
C GLY A 34 -6.40 9.58 -12.85
N SER A 35 -5.42 9.07 -12.12
CA SER A 35 -5.16 9.52 -10.75
C SER A 35 -4.52 10.90 -10.70
N SER A 36 -5.29 11.91 -10.25
CA SER A 36 -4.79 13.27 -10.03
C SER A 36 -3.85 13.36 -8.80
N ARG A 37 -4.10 12.57 -7.76
CA ARG A 37 -3.27 12.54 -6.55
C ARG A 37 -1.90 11.93 -6.80
N ILE A 38 -1.84 10.82 -7.57
CA ILE A 38 -0.56 10.22 -7.96
C ILE A 38 0.25 11.22 -8.78
N LYS A 39 -0.34 11.91 -9.75
CA LYS A 39 0.33 12.95 -10.53
C LYS A 39 0.87 14.07 -9.64
N LEU A 40 0.08 14.54 -8.67
CA LEU A 40 0.50 15.55 -7.70
C LEU A 40 1.72 15.09 -6.89
N ARG A 41 1.70 13.85 -6.39
CA ARG A 41 2.79 13.28 -5.58
C ARG A 41 4.05 13.00 -6.41
N THR A 42 3.88 12.56 -7.65
CA THR A 42 5.01 12.38 -8.59
C THR A 42 5.68 13.71 -8.91
N ASN A 43 4.92 14.76 -9.22
CA ASN A 43 5.47 16.10 -9.46
C ASN A 43 6.17 16.66 -8.21
N ALA A 44 5.67 16.36 -7.01
CA ALA A 44 6.33 16.75 -5.76
C ALA A 44 7.66 16.03 -5.57
N LEU A 45 7.71 14.72 -5.88
CA LEU A 45 8.94 13.93 -5.86
C LEU A 45 9.97 14.49 -6.85
N GLU A 46 9.58 14.82 -8.08
CA GLU A 46 10.47 15.37 -9.09
C GLU A 46 11.10 16.70 -8.64
N ARG A 47 10.29 17.61 -8.08
CA ARG A 47 10.81 18.87 -7.51
C ARG A 47 11.77 18.62 -6.34
N TRP A 48 11.48 17.65 -5.49
CA TRP A 48 12.32 17.29 -4.35
C TRP A 48 13.66 16.71 -4.81
N LEU A 49 13.66 15.87 -5.84
CA LEU A 49 14.87 15.31 -6.47
C LEU A 49 15.70 16.39 -7.17
N SER A 50 15.04 17.28 -7.95
CA SER A 50 15.75 18.34 -8.68
C SER A 50 16.45 19.37 -7.76
N ASN A 51 15.97 19.49 -6.52
CA ASN A 51 16.62 20.31 -5.49
C ASN A 51 17.68 19.53 -4.66
N ASN A 52 18.00 18.29 -5.04
CA ASN A 52 18.93 17.41 -4.33
C ASN A 52 18.59 17.18 -2.84
N TYR A 53 17.31 17.30 -2.48
CA TYR A 53 16.86 17.10 -1.08
C TYR A 53 16.93 15.65 -0.62
N HIS A 54 17.10 14.70 -1.54
CA HIS A 54 17.27 13.26 -1.26
C HIS A 54 18.67 12.90 -0.74
N ALA A 55 19.64 13.85 -0.74
CA ALA A 55 21.02 13.62 -0.31
C ALA A 55 21.61 12.34 -0.96
N GLU A 56 22.03 11.36 -0.17
CA GLU A 56 22.61 10.10 -0.65
C GLU A 56 21.58 9.01 -0.97
N MET A 57 20.27 9.30 -0.83
CA MET A 57 19.19 8.34 -1.08
C MET A 57 18.92 8.14 -2.59
N LYS A 58 19.94 7.73 -3.34
CA LYS A 58 19.88 7.53 -4.81
C LYS A 58 18.76 6.55 -5.24
N TRP A 59 18.35 5.64 -4.36
CA TRP A 59 17.23 4.74 -4.61
C TRP A 59 15.88 5.47 -4.80
N MET A 60 15.78 6.74 -4.38
CA MET A 60 14.61 7.59 -4.61
C MET A 60 14.49 8.04 -6.06
N GLU A 61 15.57 8.04 -6.83
CA GLU A 61 15.62 8.49 -8.22
C GLU A 61 14.98 7.48 -9.20
N SER A 62 14.63 6.28 -8.74
CA SER A 62 14.09 5.22 -9.58
C SER A 62 12.82 5.65 -10.32
N GLU A 63 12.84 5.61 -11.65
CA GLU A 63 11.70 5.93 -12.51
C GLU A 63 10.46 5.05 -12.22
N LYS A 64 10.66 3.84 -11.68
CA LYS A 64 9.57 2.96 -11.25
C LYS A 64 8.68 3.60 -10.17
N ARG A 65 9.22 4.53 -9.37
CA ARG A 65 8.45 5.29 -8.38
C ARG A 65 7.45 6.24 -9.02
N LYS A 66 7.79 6.76 -10.18
CA LYS A 66 6.97 7.71 -10.93
C LYS A 66 6.01 7.01 -11.88
N ASN A 67 6.40 5.84 -12.38
CA ASN A 67 5.61 5.07 -13.33
C ASN A 67 5.48 3.61 -12.91
N ILE A 68 4.32 3.25 -12.38
CA ILE A 68 4.03 1.89 -11.93
C ILE A 68 4.07 0.85 -13.07
N GLY A 69 3.84 1.26 -14.33
CA GLY A 69 3.96 0.39 -15.48
C GLY A 69 5.38 -0.16 -15.67
N LEU A 70 6.42 0.59 -15.25
CA LEU A 70 7.80 0.09 -15.24
C LEU A 70 8.07 -0.92 -14.12
N LEU A 71 7.23 -0.94 -13.09
CA LEU A 71 7.30 -1.92 -12.01
C LEU A 71 6.51 -3.19 -12.34
N PHE A 72 5.36 -3.01 -13.00
CA PHE A 72 4.47 -4.09 -13.40
C PHE A 72 3.64 -3.66 -14.62
N GLU A 73 4.04 -4.11 -15.81
CA GLU A 73 3.59 -3.63 -17.11
C GLU A 73 2.07 -3.69 -17.31
N ASP A 74 1.45 -4.82 -16.95
CA ASP A 74 0.01 -5.04 -17.11
C ASP A 74 -0.86 -4.52 -15.97
N ALA A 75 -0.30 -3.74 -15.05
CA ALA A 75 -1.04 -3.24 -13.91
C ALA A 75 -2.27 -2.43 -14.36
N LYS A 76 -3.43 -2.69 -13.76
CA LYS A 76 -4.70 -1.97 -13.98
C LYS A 76 -5.19 -1.27 -12.72
N SER A 77 -4.87 -1.82 -11.56
CA SER A 77 -5.28 -1.29 -10.25
C SER A 77 -4.25 -1.63 -9.18
N VAL A 78 -4.32 -0.89 -8.09
CA VAL A 78 -3.53 -1.12 -6.88
C VAL A 78 -4.48 -1.41 -5.74
N LEU A 79 -4.34 -2.56 -5.10
CA LEU A 79 -4.90 -2.85 -3.80
C LEU A 79 -3.93 -2.34 -2.74
N SER A 80 -4.31 -1.33 -1.99
CA SER A 80 -3.57 -0.87 -0.82
C SER A 80 -4.20 -1.42 0.44
N VAL A 81 -3.38 -1.88 1.38
CA VAL A 81 -3.82 -2.44 2.66
C VAL A 81 -3.06 -1.80 3.81
N GLY A 82 -3.70 -1.66 4.96
CA GLY A 82 -3.06 -1.19 6.18
C GLY A 82 -3.08 -2.29 7.25
N PHE A 83 -1.92 -2.53 7.85
CA PHE A 83 -1.75 -3.50 8.91
C PHE A 83 -1.43 -2.79 10.23
N THR A 84 -2.26 -2.95 11.26
CA THR A 84 -2.03 -2.31 12.55
C THR A 84 -0.98 -3.06 13.36
N TYR A 85 -0.10 -2.32 14.00
CA TYR A 85 0.94 -2.84 14.88
C TYR A 85 0.76 -2.39 16.35
N ILE A 86 -0.45 -1.94 16.70
CA ILE A 86 -0.79 -1.64 18.10
C ILE A 86 -1.09 -2.96 18.81
N ASN A 87 -0.10 -3.47 19.54
CA ASN A 87 -0.33 -4.54 20.49
C ASN A 87 -0.77 -3.92 21.83
N SER A 88 -1.94 -4.34 22.31
CA SER A 88 -2.47 -3.93 23.63
C SER A 88 -1.69 -4.56 24.81
N GLN A 89 -0.78 -5.48 24.54
CA GLN A 89 0.09 -6.05 25.56
C GLN A 89 1.26 -5.10 25.84
N ASN A 90 1.09 -4.30 26.89
CA ASN A 90 2.19 -3.60 27.54
C ASN A 90 3.10 -4.63 28.24
N ASN A 91 4.03 -5.22 27.54
CA ASN A 91 5.15 -5.90 28.17
C ASN A 91 6.09 -4.82 28.71
N ASN A 92 5.83 -4.32 29.92
CA ASN A 92 6.57 -3.29 30.63
C ASN A 92 8.01 -3.70 31.02
N ASN A 93 8.51 -4.83 30.51
CA ASN A 93 9.82 -5.39 30.92
C ASN A 93 10.93 -5.17 29.89
N ASN A 94 10.76 -4.36 28.87
CA ASN A 94 11.82 -4.12 27.90
C ASN A 94 12.73 -2.98 28.37
N PHE A 95 13.94 -3.27 28.76
CA PHE A 95 15.02 -2.31 29.05
C PHE A 95 15.33 -1.38 27.86
N LEU A 96 14.99 -1.78 26.64
CA LEU A 96 15.22 -1.00 25.43
C LEU A 96 13.90 -0.47 24.88
N LYS A 97 13.83 0.84 24.65
CA LYS A 97 12.72 1.50 23.97
C LYS A 97 12.88 1.30 22.45
N VAL A 98 12.27 0.28 21.88
CA VAL A 98 12.22 0.03 20.44
C VAL A 98 10.88 0.49 19.86
N ALA A 99 10.87 0.86 18.57
CA ALA A 99 9.67 1.27 17.89
C ALA A 99 8.63 0.13 17.88
N LYS A 100 7.35 0.48 18.05
CA LYS A 100 6.28 -0.54 18.17
C LYS A 100 6.18 -1.47 16.96
N PHE A 101 6.42 -0.95 15.75
CA PHE A 101 6.38 -1.76 14.54
C PHE A 101 7.50 -2.80 14.43
N SER A 102 8.61 -2.61 15.19
CA SER A 102 9.75 -3.54 15.22
C SER A 102 9.66 -4.57 16.35
N GLN A 103 8.58 -4.54 17.12
CA GLN A 103 8.33 -5.51 18.19
C GLN A 103 7.61 -6.74 17.63
N GLY A 104 8.22 -7.90 17.74
CA GLY A 104 7.61 -9.16 17.29
C GLY A 104 8.24 -9.73 16.01
N GLU A 105 7.43 -10.47 15.26
CA GLU A 105 7.86 -11.05 13.99
C GLU A 105 8.07 -9.97 12.92
N ASP A 106 9.04 -10.20 12.03
CA ASP A 106 9.32 -9.32 10.89
C ASP A 106 8.04 -9.08 10.07
N TYR A 107 7.53 -7.85 10.11
CA TYR A 107 6.29 -7.47 9.47
C TYR A 107 6.32 -7.69 7.95
N HIS A 108 7.49 -7.63 7.31
CA HIS A 108 7.62 -7.91 5.88
C HIS A 108 7.17 -9.34 5.57
N LYS A 109 7.59 -10.31 6.38
CA LYS A 109 7.22 -11.71 6.23
C LYS A 109 5.74 -11.94 6.48
N VAL A 110 5.22 -11.34 7.56
CA VAL A 110 3.81 -11.45 7.95
C VAL A 110 2.90 -10.87 6.85
N ILE A 111 3.16 -9.64 6.42
CA ILE A 111 2.36 -8.96 5.39
C ILE A 111 2.48 -9.68 4.06
N HIS A 112 3.70 -10.07 3.65
CA HIS A 112 3.92 -10.79 2.39
C HIS A 112 3.12 -12.11 2.34
N LYS A 113 3.10 -12.88 3.43
CA LYS A 113 2.32 -14.12 3.54
C LYS A 113 0.83 -13.86 3.35
N LYS A 114 0.28 -12.84 4.02
CA LYS A 114 -1.13 -12.44 3.91
C LYS A 114 -1.48 -11.98 2.50
N LEU A 115 -0.66 -11.14 1.89
CA LEU A 115 -0.85 -10.68 0.51
C LEU A 115 -0.77 -11.83 -0.50
N LYS A 116 0.11 -12.81 -0.27
CA LYS A 116 0.17 -14.03 -1.11
C LYS A 116 -1.12 -14.85 -1.04
N ASN A 117 -1.77 -14.92 0.13
CA ASN A 117 -3.07 -15.56 0.26
C ASN A 117 -4.15 -14.84 -0.54
N ILE A 118 -4.15 -13.50 -0.51
CA ILE A 118 -5.06 -12.68 -1.32
C ILE A 118 -4.78 -12.92 -2.82
N GLY A 119 -3.50 -12.95 -3.24
CA GLY A 119 -3.14 -13.23 -4.62
C GLY A 119 -3.61 -14.61 -5.11
N LYS A 120 -3.47 -15.63 -4.27
CA LYS A 120 -4.00 -16.97 -4.59
C LYS A 120 -5.53 -16.96 -4.69
N TRP A 121 -6.19 -16.26 -3.78
CA TRP A 121 -7.65 -16.17 -3.78
C TRP A 121 -8.17 -15.44 -5.03
N ILE A 122 -7.54 -14.34 -5.45
CA ILE A 122 -7.98 -13.61 -6.64
C ILE A 122 -7.87 -14.46 -7.91
N ASN A 123 -6.91 -15.36 -7.99
CA ASN A 123 -6.78 -16.29 -9.11
C ASN A 123 -7.88 -17.37 -9.15
N LEU A 124 -8.56 -17.62 -8.02
CA LEU A 124 -9.76 -18.47 -8.01
C LEU A 124 -10.99 -17.71 -8.53
N GLU A 125 -11.11 -16.42 -8.24
CA GLU A 125 -12.21 -15.57 -8.70
C GLU A 125 -12.00 -15.10 -10.16
N ILE A 126 -10.76 -14.82 -10.54
CA ILE A 126 -10.37 -14.37 -11.89
C ILE A 126 -9.17 -15.20 -12.33
N PRO A 127 -9.38 -16.27 -13.10
CA PRO A 127 -8.28 -17.04 -13.68
C PRO A 127 -7.33 -16.14 -14.49
N ASP A 128 -6.04 -16.46 -14.45
CA ASP A 128 -4.97 -15.74 -15.13
C ASP A 128 -4.74 -14.28 -14.67
N CYS A 129 -5.34 -13.87 -13.57
CA CYS A 129 -5.06 -12.57 -12.97
C CYS A 129 -3.60 -12.51 -12.50
N LYS A 130 -2.83 -11.64 -13.12
CA LYS A 130 -1.44 -11.38 -12.69
C LYS A 130 -1.44 -10.40 -11.52
N TRP A 131 -0.58 -10.63 -10.55
CA TRP A 131 -0.40 -9.74 -9.39
C TRP A 131 1.06 -9.66 -8.97
N LYS A 132 1.41 -8.56 -8.34
CA LYS A 132 2.73 -8.31 -7.75
C LYS A 132 2.56 -7.77 -6.34
N ILE A 133 3.31 -8.34 -5.40
CA ILE A 133 3.34 -7.89 -4.00
C ILE A 133 4.43 -6.83 -3.84
N CYS A 134 4.08 -5.73 -3.19
CA CYS A 134 4.99 -4.67 -2.79
C CYS A 134 4.83 -4.45 -1.29
N VAL A 135 5.93 -4.55 -0.56
CA VAL A 135 5.99 -4.28 0.88
C VAL A 135 7.29 -3.52 1.14
N ASP A 136 7.20 -2.22 1.35
CA ASP A 136 8.27 -1.29 1.73
C ASP A 136 9.47 -1.23 0.77
N THR A 137 10.09 -2.35 0.43
CA THR A 137 11.32 -2.41 -0.38
C THR A 137 11.12 -2.16 -1.88
N SER A 138 9.88 -2.17 -2.36
CA SER A 138 9.58 -1.92 -3.77
C SER A 138 9.66 -0.42 -4.11
N PRO A 139 10.14 -0.04 -5.30
CA PRO A 139 10.18 1.35 -5.72
C PRO A 139 8.76 1.84 -6.13
N LEU A 140 7.88 1.95 -5.15
CA LEU A 140 6.50 2.38 -5.26
C LEU A 140 6.23 3.53 -4.29
N LEU A 141 5.40 4.49 -4.66
CA LEU A 141 4.91 5.53 -3.77
C LEU A 141 3.73 4.99 -2.94
N GLU A 142 3.99 4.06 -2.01
CA GLU A 142 2.95 3.31 -1.29
C GLU A 142 1.93 4.21 -0.60
N LYS A 143 2.41 5.24 0.12
CA LYS A 143 1.50 6.20 0.80
C LYS A 143 0.62 6.98 -0.17
N ALA A 144 1.15 7.32 -1.35
CA ALA A 144 0.37 8.01 -2.38
C ALA A 144 -0.71 7.10 -2.97
N TRP A 145 -0.40 5.84 -3.22
CA TRP A 145 -1.39 4.86 -3.66
C TRP A 145 -2.43 4.54 -2.60
N ALA A 146 -2.05 4.50 -1.32
CA ALA A 146 -2.98 4.34 -0.20
C ALA A 146 -3.92 5.56 -0.06
N GLU A 147 -3.40 6.79 -0.25
CA GLU A 147 -4.21 8.01 -0.30
C GLU A 147 -5.19 7.99 -1.49
N GLU A 148 -4.74 7.57 -2.68
CA GLU A 148 -5.59 7.42 -3.86
C GLU A 148 -6.66 6.34 -3.69
N ALA A 149 -6.32 5.25 -3.02
CA ALA A 149 -7.24 4.17 -2.67
C ALA A 149 -8.26 4.54 -1.57
N GLY A 150 -8.16 5.75 -1.00
CA GLY A 150 -9.10 6.25 0.01
C GLY A 150 -8.88 5.69 1.42
N ILE A 151 -7.71 5.10 1.69
CA ILE A 151 -7.39 4.58 3.04
C ILE A 151 -7.20 5.71 4.05
N GLY A 152 -6.64 6.84 3.62
CA GLY A 152 -6.36 7.99 4.47
C GLY A 152 -5.80 9.16 3.66
N TRP A 153 -5.08 10.03 4.30
CA TRP A 153 -4.39 11.16 3.69
C TRP A 153 -2.95 11.28 4.21
N ILE A 154 -2.06 11.84 3.43
CA ILE A 154 -0.68 12.09 3.85
C ILE A 154 -0.66 13.38 4.67
N GLY A 155 -0.32 13.27 5.96
CA GLY A 155 -0.18 14.39 6.87
C GLY A 155 1.09 15.22 6.64
N LYS A 156 1.20 16.36 7.34
CA LYS A 156 2.40 17.22 7.31
C LYS A 156 3.66 16.51 7.85
N ASN A 157 3.47 15.51 8.68
CA ASN A 157 4.54 14.63 9.19
C ASN A 157 4.95 13.52 8.21
N SER A 158 4.47 13.57 6.98
CA SER A 158 4.71 12.58 5.91
C SER A 158 4.19 11.17 6.19
N ASN A 159 3.40 10.97 7.25
CA ASN A 159 2.74 9.71 7.52
C ASN A 159 1.35 9.66 6.89
N LEU A 160 0.92 8.44 6.52
CA LEU A 160 -0.46 8.21 6.16
C LEU A 160 -1.32 8.20 7.43
N ILE A 161 -2.42 8.95 7.41
CA ILE A 161 -3.32 9.11 8.54
C ILE A 161 -4.71 8.66 8.12
N SER A 162 -5.33 7.78 8.86
CA SER A 162 -6.73 7.38 8.67
C SER A 162 -7.61 7.90 9.80
N LYS A 163 -8.91 8.10 9.52
CA LYS A 163 -9.87 8.52 10.54
C LYS A 163 -10.00 7.52 11.69
N LYS A 164 -9.89 6.23 11.39
CA LYS A 164 -10.12 5.14 12.36
C LYS A 164 -8.86 4.80 13.15
N ASN A 165 -7.71 4.73 12.49
CA ASN A 165 -6.48 4.16 13.05
C ASN A 165 -5.40 5.23 13.34
N GLY A 166 -5.66 6.52 13.05
CA GLY A 166 -4.62 7.54 13.10
C GLY A 166 -3.48 7.19 12.13
N SER A 167 -2.24 7.25 12.60
CA SER A 167 -1.04 6.86 11.83
C SER A 167 -0.41 5.53 12.32
N TRP A 168 -1.19 4.70 13.04
CA TRP A 168 -0.70 3.47 13.67
C TRP A 168 -0.98 2.21 12.83
N PHE A 169 -0.73 2.25 11.56
CA PHE A 169 -0.92 1.13 10.64
C PHE A 169 0.06 1.21 9.46
#